data_a78037899b1297bf1c4023e925ab8fbd
#
_entry.id   a78037899b1297bf1c4023e925ab8fbd
#
_cell.length_a   1.000
_cell.length_b   1.000
_cell.length_c   1.000
_cell.angle_alpha   90.00
_cell.angle_beta   90.00
_cell.angle_gamma   90.00
#
_symmetry.space_group_name_H-M   'P 1'
#
loop_
_entity.id
_entity.type
_entity.pdbx_description
1 polymer ?
#
loop_
_entity_poly.entity_id
_entity_poly.type
_entity_poly.pdbx_seq_one_letter_code
_entity_poly.pdbx_strand_id
1 'polypeptide(L)'
;MKLISIGCSFLYGYYKRGEGCNKDYSAGYHLSNMMGRDWLNESDCGIGNDLICERLITSHQSNKINPKDTFVLIGWTEAFRKKIFVNDKVYID
;
A
#
# COMPACT_ATOMS: atom_id res chain seq x y z
N MET A 1 -17.88 1.71 -5.82
CA MET A 1 -16.63 1.35 -6.52
C MET A 1 -15.44 1.89 -5.75
N LYS A 2 -14.40 1.09 -5.61
CA LYS A 2 -13.22 1.54 -4.88
C LYS A 2 -11.91 1.15 -5.56
N LEU A 3 -10.85 1.87 -5.20
CA LEU A 3 -9.48 1.57 -5.57
C LEU A 3 -8.69 1.32 -4.29
N ILE A 4 -8.07 0.15 -4.19
CA ILE A 4 -7.15 -0.17 -3.10
C ILE A 4 -5.73 -0.02 -3.63
N SER A 5 -4.91 0.80 -2.98
CA SER A 5 -3.50 0.92 -3.31
C SER A 5 -2.65 0.22 -2.25
N ILE A 6 -1.74 -0.62 -2.71
CA ILE A 6 -0.84 -1.39 -1.85
C ILE A 6 0.57 -1.20 -2.39
N GLY A 7 1.44 -0.60 -1.58
CA GLY A 7 2.80 -0.31 -2.01
C GLY A 7 3.62 0.37 -0.95
N CYS A 8 4.72 0.96 -1.37
CA CYS A 8 5.64 1.67 -0.48
C CYS A 8 5.27 3.16 -0.37
N SER A 9 6.25 4.00 -0.07
CA SER A 9 6.02 5.43 0.21
C SER A 9 5.30 6.20 -0.90
N PHE A 10 5.50 5.84 -2.17
CA PHE A 10 4.83 6.51 -3.29
C PHE A 10 3.30 6.33 -3.26
N LEU A 11 2.83 5.18 -2.84
CA LEU A 11 1.40 4.91 -2.73
C LEU A 11 0.86 5.27 -1.34
N TYR A 12 1.71 5.26 -0.31
CA TYR A 12 1.33 5.70 1.02
C TYR A 12 1.02 7.20 1.06
N GLY A 13 1.73 8.00 0.28
CA GLY A 13 1.61 9.45 0.33
C GLY A 13 2.61 10.09 1.28
N TYR A 14 3.81 9.50 1.36
CA TYR A 14 4.89 10.06 2.15
C TYR A 14 5.44 11.32 1.49
N TYR A 15 5.57 12.39 2.24
CA TYR A 15 6.21 13.58 1.71
C TYR A 15 7.21 14.20 2.68
N LYS A 16 7.06 13.95 3.98
CA LYS A 16 7.91 14.55 4.99
C LYS A 16 8.01 13.63 6.20
N ARG A 17 9.22 13.47 6.71
CA ARG A 17 9.48 12.61 7.86
C ARG A 17 8.64 13.06 9.07
N GLY A 18 7.94 12.12 9.69
CA GLY A 18 7.12 12.35 10.87
C GLY A 18 5.74 12.94 10.61
N GLU A 19 5.41 13.25 9.36
CA GLU A 19 4.13 13.88 9.00
C GLU A 19 3.02 12.89 8.65
N GLY A 20 3.35 11.60 8.59
CA GLY A 20 2.39 10.57 8.23
C GLY A 20 1.98 10.62 6.77
N CYS A 21 0.77 10.19 6.48
CA CYS A 21 0.24 10.13 5.12
C CYS A 21 -0.30 11.49 4.67
N ASN A 22 0.12 11.91 3.48
CA ASN A 22 -0.52 13.03 2.79
C ASN A 22 -1.00 12.53 1.42
N LYS A 23 -2.31 12.47 1.25
CA LYS A 23 -2.94 11.93 0.04
C LYS A 23 -2.49 12.63 -1.25
N ASP A 24 -2.16 13.91 -1.18
CA ASP A 24 -1.73 14.68 -2.35
C ASP A 24 -0.41 14.17 -2.94
N TYR A 25 0.34 13.38 -2.18
CA TYR A 25 1.59 12.76 -2.60
C TYR A 25 1.44 11.28 -2.94
N SER A 26 0.21 10.76 -2.97
CA SER A 26 -0.07 9.37 -3.31
C SER A 26 -0.57 9.22 -4.74
N ALA A 27 0.11 8.41 -5.54
CA ALA A 27 -0.35 8.05 -6.87
C ALA A 27 -1.71 7.32 -6.82
N GLY A 28 -1.95 6.54 -5.77
CA GLY A 28 -3.22 5.85 -5.57
C GLY A 28 -4.40 6.80 -5.39
N TYR A 29 -4.20 7.85 -4.61
CA TYR A 29 -5.22 8.87 -4.42
C TYR A 29 -5.58 9.57 -5.72
N HIS A 30 -4.57 10.02 -6.47
CA HIS A 30 -4.81 10.72 -7.74
C HIS A 30 -5.47 9.83 -8.77
N LEU A 31 -5.06 8.57 -8.86
CA LEU A 31 -5.68 7.62 -9.77
C LEU A 31 -7.13 7.36 -9.38
N SER A 32 -7.43 7.21 -8.09
CA SER A 32 -8.81 7.01 -7.63
C SER A 32 -9.72 8.18 -8.01
N ASN A 33 -9.22 9.40 -7.90
CA ASN A 33 -9.95 10.60 -8.34
C ASN A 33 -10.21 10.58 -9.84
N MET A 34 -9.21 10.26 -10.64
CA MET A 34 -9.34 10.20 -12.10
C MET A 34 -10.34 9.13 -12.54
N MET A 35 -10.47 8.05 -11.80
CA MET A 35 -11.39 6.95 -12.08
C MET A 35 -12.76 7.12 -11.43
N GLY A 36 -12.94 8.15 -10.61
CA GLY A 36 -14.18 8.35 -9.87
C GLY A 36 -14.45 7.26 -8.84
N ARG A 37 -13.41 6.72 -8.21
CA ARG A 37 -13.51 5.65 -7.22
C ARG A 37 -13.13 6.12 -5.83
N ASP A 38 -13.67 5.46 -4.82
CA ASP A 38 -13.24 5.66 -3.43
C ASP A 38 -11.85 5.06 -3.25
N TRP A 39 -11.03 5.71 -2.45
CA TRP A 39 -9.65 5.29 -2.22
C TRP A 39 -9.49 4.64 -0.86
N LEU A 40 -8.92 3.43 -0.85
CA LEU A 40 -8.48 2.73 0.36
C LEU A 40 -6.96 2.53 0.29
N ASN A 41 -6.24 3.16 1.23
CA ASN A 41 -4.79 3.11 1.27
C ASN A 41 -4.32 1.99 2.21
N GLU A 42 -3.83 0.89 1.65
CA GLU A 42 -3.21 -0.22 2.37
C GLU A 42 -1.68 -0.21 2.21
N SER A 43 -1.13 0.93 1.83
CA SER A 43 0.32 1.11 1.65
C SER A 43 0.98 1.57 2.94
N ASP A 44 2.31 1.46 2.98
CA ASP A 44 3.10 1.96 4.09
C ASP A 44 4.51 2.33 3.63
N CYS A 45 5.19 3.16 4.39
CA CYS A 45 6.56 3.55 4.10
C CYS A 45 7.54 2.44 4.46
N GLY A 46 8.56 2.23 3.63
CA GLY A 46 9.67 1.35 3.93
C GLY A 46 9.38 -0.14 3.88
N ILE A 47 8.24 -0.55 3.36
CA ILE A 47 7.92 -1.99 3.26
C ILE A 47 8.52 -2.61 2.00
N GLY A 48 8.87 -3.88 2.10
CA GLY A 48 9.36 -4.66 0.97
C GLY A 48 8.24 -5.40 0.23
N ASN A 49 8.60 -6.07 -0.86
CA ASN A 49 7.64 -6.78 -1.70
C ASN A 49 6.95 -7.93 -0.98
N ASP A 50 7.62 -8.59 -0.05
CA ASP A 50 7.03 -9.66 0.77
C ASP A 50 5.87 -9.14 1.61
N LEU A 51 6.01 -7.97 2.21
CA LEU A 51 4.94 -7.37 3.02
C LEU A 51 3.82 -6.80 2.14
N ILE A 52 4.16 -6.27 0.96
CA ILE A 52 3.17 -5.83 -0.02
C ILE A 52 2.28 -7.01 -0.43
N CYS A 53 2.90 -8.14 -0.74
CA CYS A 53 2.19 -9.37 -1.10
C CYS A 53 1.30 -9.87 0.04
N GLU A 54 1.81 -9.85 1.26
CA GLU A 54 1.08 -10.22 2.47
C GLU A 54 -0.15 -9.35 2.68
N ARG A 55 -0.04 -8.05 2.46
CA ARG A 55 -1.17 -7.12 2.57
C ARG A 55 -2.23 -7.34 1.50
N LEU A 56 -1.82 -7.71 0.29
CA LEU A 56 -2.76 -8.07 -0.76
C LEU A 56 -3.58 -9.30 -0.35
N ILE A 57 -2.93 -10.33 0.16
CA ILE A 57 -3.59 -11.56 0.62
C ILE A 57 -4.52 -11.25 1.78
N THR A 58 -4.07 -10.50 2.76
CA THR A 58 -4.86 -10.11 3.93
C THR A 58 -6.09 -9.30 3.54
N SER A 59 -5.94 -8.36 2.61
CA SER A 59 -7.05 -7.55 2.11
C SER A 59 -8.10 -8.40 1.40
N HIS A 60 -7.67 -9.40 0.65
CA HIS A 60 -8.58 -10.35 0.00
C HIS A 60 -9.32 -11.21 1.04
N GLN A 61 -8.60 -11.75 2.03
CA GLN A 61 -9.18 -12.57 3.09
C GLN A 61 -10.15 -11.79 3.98
N SER A 62 -9.93 -10.49 4.14
CA SER A 62 -10.79 -9.61 4.94
C SER A 62 -11.98 -9.06 4.14
N ASN A 63 -12.22 -9.55 2.94
CA ASN A 63 -13.30 -9.11 2.04
C ASN A 63 -13.23 -7.63 1.66
N LYS A 64 -12.05 -7.02 1.71
CA LYS A 64 -11.84 -5.65 1.23
C LYS A 64 -11.79 -5.57 -0.28
N ILE A 65 -11.52 -6.68 -0.94
CA ILE A 65 -11.43 -6.77 -2.40
C ILE A 65 -12.66 -7.51 -2.93
N ASN A 66 -13.46 -6.80 -3.71
CA ASN A 66 -14.56 -7.39 -4.48
C ASN A 66 -14.15 -7.39 -5.96
N PRO A 67 -13.92 -8.55 -6.58
CA PRO A 67 -13.43 -8.62 -7.95
C PRO A 67 -14.29 -7.85 -8.97
N LYS A 68 -15.57 -7.67 -8.69
CA LYS A 68 -16.49 -6.97 -9.58
C LYS A 68 -16.44 -5.45 -9.45
N ASP A 69 -15.90 -4.94 -8.34
CA ASP A 69 -16.08 -3.54 -7.97
C ASP A 69 -14.80 -2.87 -7.47
N THR A 70 -13.72 -3.61 -7.28
CA THR A 70 -12.48 -3.11 -6.72
C THR A 70 -11.36 -3.13 -7.75
N PHE A 71 -10.72 -1.98 -7.93
CA PHE A 71 -9.47 -1.88 -8.68
C PHE A 71 -8.31 -1.94 -7.68
N VAL A 72 -7.33 -2.79 -7.93
CA VAL A 72 -6.17 -2.95 -7.06
C VAL A 72 -4.94 -2.37 -7.76
N LEU A 73 -4.34 -1.36 -7.16
CA LEU A 73 -3.09 -0.77 -7.64
C LEU A 73 -1.95 -1.24 -6.74
N ILE A 74 -0.98 -1.96 -7.31
CA ILE A 74 0.17 -2.46 -6.58
C ILE A 74 1.41 -1.71 -7.04
N GLY A 75 2.11 -1.12 -6.08
CA GLY A 75 3.40 -0.48 -6.31
C GLY A 75 4.51 -1.31 -5.70
N TRP A 76 5.16 -2.16 -6.51
CA TRP A 76 6.29 -2.94 -6.05
C TRP A 76 7.49 -2.04 -5.75
N THR A 77 8.26 -2.42 -4.77
CA THR A 77 9.52 -1.75 -4.43
C THR A 77 10.72 -2.59 -4.87
N GLU A 78 11.90 -2.19 -4.45
CA GLU A 78 13.13 -2.88 -4.83
C GLU A 78 13.17 -4.30 -4.29
N ALA A 79 13.68 -5.24 -5.08
CA ALA A 79 13.62 -6.67 -4.77
C ALA A 79 14.39 -7.07 -3.51
N PHE A 80 15.41 -6.30 -3.12
CA PHE A 80 16.21 -6.61 -1.94
C PHE A 80 15.60 -6.15 -0.62
N ARG A 81 14.53 -5.36 -0.64
CA ARG A 81 13.82 -4.99 0.59
C ARG A 81 12.99 -6.15 1.10
N LYS A 82 13.13 -6.46 2.36
CA LYS A 82 12.35 -7.50 3.02
C LYS A 82 12.27 -7.27 4.52
N LYS A 83 11.25 -7.84 5.18
CA LYS A 83 11.15 -7.76 6.63
C LYS A 83 12.06 -8.80 7.28
N ILE A 84 12.68 -8.40 8.38
CA ILE A 84 13.60 -9.24 9.15
C ILE A 84 13.10 -9.28 10.60
N PHE A 85 13.05 -10.48 11.17
CA PHE A 85 12.70 -10.68 12.58
C PHE A 85 13.96 -10.87 13.39
N VAL A 86 14.16 -10.00 14.37
CA VAL A 86 15.29 -10.10 15.32
C VAL A 86 14.75 -9.87 16.73
N ASN A 87 14.93 -10.84 17.62
CA ASN A 87 14.46 -10.76 19.01
C ASN A 87 12.97 -10.39 19.11
N ASP A 88 12.13 -11.06 18.32
CA ASP A 88 10.68 -10.84 18.24
C ASP A 88 10.27 -9.46 17.73
N LYS A 89 11.20 -8.69 17.19
CA LYS A 89 10.94 -7.42 16.53
C LYS A 89 11.04 -7.57 15.03
N VAL A 90 10.23 -6.79 14.31
CA VAL A 90 10.26 -6.76 12.85
C VAL A 90 11.06 -5.56 12.39
N TYR A 91 12.06 -5.80 11.56
CA TYR A 91 12.82 -4.77 10.88
C TYR A 91 12.51 -4.85 9.39
N ILE A 92 12.38 -3.68 8.75
CA ILE A 92 12.13 -3.58 7.31
C ILE A 92 13.37 -2.98 6.67
N ASP A 93 13.95 -3.75 5.77
CA ASP A 93 15.15 -3.34 5.04
C ASP A 93 14.78 -2.63 3.73
#